data_13305e81b41cf25bdcd8f8fbef31eaf0
#
_entry.id   13305e81b41cf25bdcd8f8fbef31eaf0
#
_cell.length_a   1.000
_cell.length_b   1.000
_cell.length_c   1.000
_cell.angle_alpha   90.00
_cell.angle_beta   90.00
_cell.angle_gamma   90.00
#
_symmetry.space_group_name_H-M   'P 1'
#
loop_
_entity.id
_entity.type
_entity.pdbx_description
1 polymer ?
#
loop_
_entity_poly.entity_id
_entity_poly.type
_entity_poly.pdbx_seq_one_letter_code
_entity_poly.pdbx_strand_id
1 'polypeptide(L)'
;MKVPSWKNTDFIESPFVEITSGSGIDVAMQYPLLGMRHGENRCFVRREVYEKLLEAQRMLPEGLFLRVWDAWRPFALQEELYHVYGAQILERQGLTNASFEEKQQAISQFVSLPRPERDYPPLHTTGGAVDVTLIDALGNELDMGTAFDSFSEKSASYFYEHEQTGEEEIRNIKNRLSVMLPAADFVVFRE
;
A
#
# COMPACT_ATOMS: atom_id res chain seq x y z
N MET A 1 7.36 -20.53 -5.32
CA MET A 1 6.99 -20.22 -3.93
C MET A 1 5.49 -20.45 -3.82
N LYS A 2 4.99 -21.28 -2.89
CA LYS A 2 3.53 -21.40 -2.70
C LYS A 2 3.05 -20.11 -2.05
N VAL A 3 2.17 -19.38 -2.73
CA VAL A 3 1.42 -18.28 -2.10
C VAL A 3 0.72 -18.87 -0.87
N PRO A 4 0.89 -18.33 0.35
CA PRO A 4 0.18 -18.81 1.50
C PRO A 4 -1.31 -18.77 1.19
N SER A 5 -1.98 -19.94 1.26
CA SER A 5 -3.41 -19.95 1.13
C SER A 5 -3.98 -19.22 2.35
N TRP A 6 -4.57 -18.06 2.15
CA TRP A 6 -5.18 -17.28 3.24
C TRP A 6 -6.26 -18.06 3.99
N LYS A 7 -6.80 -19.15 3.39
CA LYS A 7 -7.71 -20.11 4.04
C LYS A 7 -7.06 -20.87 5.21
N ASN A 8 -5.74 -20.96 5.26
CA ASN A 8 -4.99 -21.77 6.23
C ASN A 8 -4.17 -20.93 7.20
N THR A 9 -4.44 -19.62 7.29
CA THR A 9 -3.73 -18.75 8.22
C THR A 9 -4.70 -18.33 9.32
N ASP A 10 -4.29 -18.50 10.57
CA ASP A 10 -4.94 -17.93 11.77
C ASP A 10 -5.15 -16.41 11.64
N PHE A 11 -4.52 -15.82 10.64
CA PHE A 11 -4.57 -14.42 10.25
C PHE A 11 -6.00 -13.92 9.94
N ILE A 12 -6.88 -14.76 9.39
CA ILE A 12 -8.27 -14.35 9.07
C ILE A 12 -9.13 -14.24 10.34
N GLU A 13 -8.80 -14.99 11.37
CA GLU A 13 -9.48 -14.94 12.66
C GLU A 13 -8.89 -13.88 13.59
N SER A 14 -7.75 -13.29 13.21
CA SER A 14 -7.13 -12.21 13.95
C SER A 14 -8.05 -10.98 14.02
N PRO A 15 -8.27 -10.40 15.20
CA PRO A 15 -9.13 -9.25 15.35
C PRO A 15 -8.55 -8.02 14.67
N PHE A 16 -9.43 -7.15 14.19
CA PHE A 16 -9.04 -5.81 13.78
C PHE A 16 -8.63 -4.97 14.96
N VAL A 17 -7.57 -4.20 14.78
CA VAL A 17 -7.06 -3.20 15.71
C VAL A 17 -7.06 -1.84 15.00
N GLU A 18 -7.45 -0.80 15.70
CA GLU A 18 -7.33 0.56 15.19
C GLU A 18 -5.96 1.15 15.57
N ILE A 19 -5.24 1.67 14.58
CA ILE A 19 -4.05 2.47 14.81
C ILE A 19 -4.50 3.90 15.05
N THR A 20 -4.17 4.42 16.25
CA THR A 20 -4.55 5.78 16.67
C THR A 20 -3.30 6.63 16.94
N SER A 21 -3.47 7.96 16.99
CA SER A 21 -2.41 8.87 17.43
C SER A 21 -1.98 8.50 18.85
N GLY A 22 -0.73 8.15 19.07
CA GLY A 22 -0.21 7.66 20.36
C GLY A 22 0.23 6.20 20.33
N SER A 23 -0.06 5.48 19.26
CA SER A 23 0.45 4.14 19.01
C SER A 23 1.96 4.10 18.68
N GLY A 24 2.58 5.27 18.44
CA GLY A 24 3.95 5.39 17.93
C GLY A 24 4.06 5.29 16.41
N ILE A 25 2.94 5.11 15.70
CA ILE A 25 2.82 5.10 14.25
C ILE A 25 1.89 6.24 13.86
N ASP A 26 2.29 7.03 12.89
CA ASP A 26 1.47 8.12 12.37
C ASP A 26 0.44 7.60 11.36
N VAL A 27 -0.69 8.29 11.23
CA VAL A 27 -1.79 7.91 10.35
C VAL A 27 -2.28 9.11 9.56
N ALA A 28 -2.31 8.99 8.23
CA ALA A 28 -2.86 9.98 7.31
C ALA A 28 -3.58 9.29 6.16
N MET A 29 -4.78 8.76 6.42
CA MET A 29 -5.57 8.03 5.44
C MET A 29 -5.82 8.88 4.19
N GLN A 30 -5.30 8.44 3.03
CA GLN A 30 -5.25 9.26 1.82
C GLN A 30 -6.57 9.28 1.06
N TYR A 31 -7.29 8.19 0.96
CA TYR A 31 -8.48 8.13 0.12
C TYR A 31 -9.60 9.10 0.53
N PRO A 32 -9.88 9.33 1.83
CA PRO A 32 -10.78 10.41 2.22
C PRO A 32 -10.30 11.80 1.81
N LEU A 33 -8.99 12.06 1.89
CA LEU A 33 -8.39 13.33 1.48
C LEU A 33 -8.46 13.54 -0.04
N LEU A 34 -8.40 12.46 -0.81
CA LEU A 34 -8.58 12.45 -2.27
C LEU A 34 -10.06 12.51 -2.70
N GLY A 35 -10.98 12.57 -1.74
CA GLY A 35 -12.42 12.70 -2.02
C GLY A 35 -13.11 11.40 -2.43
N MET A 36 -12.50 10.25 -2.17
CA MET A 36 -13.15 8.96 -2.39
C MET A 36 -14.33 8.80 -1.43
N ARG A 37 -15.50 8.50 -1.98
CA ARG A 37 -16.78 8.46 -1.23
C ARG A 37 -16.77 7.40 -0.12
N HIS A 38 -16.12 6.26 -0.40
CA HIS A 38 -16.07 5.12 0.51
C HIS A 38 -14.75 5.04 1.29
N GLY A 39 -13.92 6.11 1.23
CA GLY A 39 -12.68 6.20 1.99
C GLY A 39 -12.94 6.14 3.50
N GLU A 40 -12.19 5.29 4.21
CA GLU A 40 -12.26 5.16 5.67
C GLU A 40 -11.27 6.13 6.33
N ASN A 41 -11.73 6.92 7.27
CA ASN A 41 -10.87 7.87 8.01
C ASN A 41 -10.12 7.20 9.17
N ARG A 42 -10.57 6.03 9.60
CA ARG A 42 -9.98 5.26 10.69
C ARG A 42 -9.06 4.19 10.13
N CYS A 43 -7.90 4.06 10.70
CA CYS A 43 -6.89 3.10 10.28
C CYS A 43 -7.08 1.76 11.00
N PHE A 44 -7.60 0.76 10.30
CA PHE A 44 -7.77 -0.58 10.84
C PHE A 44 -6.82 -1.56 10.17
N VAL A 45 -6.18 -2.40 10.96
CA VAL A 45 -5.33 -3.50 10.51
C VAL A 45 -5.62 -4.76 11.32
N ARG A 46 -5.17 -5.92 10.85
CA ARG A 46 -5.12 -7.12 11.70
C ARG A 46 -4.10 -6.94 12.81
N ARG A 47 -4.32 -7.57 13.96
CA ARG A 47 -3.44 -7.46 15.13
C ARG A 47 -1.98 -7.77 14.79
N GLU A 48 -1.72 -8.82 14.06
CA GLU A 48 -0.37 -9.22 13.65
C GLU A 48 0.29 -8.18 12.75
N VAL A 49 -0.48 -7.54 11.88
CA VAL A 49 0.03 -6.42 11.06
C VAL A 49 0.42 -5.24 11.95
N TYR A 50 -0.40 -4.92 12.95
CA TYR A 50 -0.07 -3.86 13.91
C TYR A 50 1.22 -4.17 14.70
N GLU A 51 1.37 -5.39 15.18
CA GLU A 51 2.56 -5.82 15.92
C GLU A 51 3.82 -5.73 15.06
N LYS A 52 3.74 -6.15 13.79
CA LYS A 52 4.80 -6.02 12.79
C LYS A 52 5.13 -4.56 12.45
N LEU A 53 4.14 -3.69 12.35
CA LEU A 53 4.36 -2.26 12.14
C LEU A 53 5.11 -1.63 13.32
N LEU A 54 4.77 -2.02 14.55
CA LEU A 54 5.51 -1.58 15.74
C LEU A 54 6.95 -2.09 15.76
N GLU A 55 7.18 -3.30 15.29
CA GLU A 55 8.52 -3.84 15.15
C GLU A 55 9.33 -3.08 14.09
N ALA A 56 8.74 -2.86 12.91
CA ALA A 56 9.34 -2.07 11.85
C ALA A 56 9.67 -0.64 12.34
N GLN A 57 8.76 -0.01 13.10
CA GLN A 57 9.01 1.32 13.68
C GLN A 57 10.23 1.33 14.60
N ARG A 58 10.43 0.29 15.42
CA ARG A 58 11.60 0.20 16.32
C ARG A 58 12.93 0.05 15.58
N MET A 59 12.88 -0.44 14.35
CA MET A 59 14.07 -0.62 13.51
C MET A 59 14.46 0.65 12.74
N LEU A 60 13.59 1.65 12.72
CA LEU A 60 13.89 2.93 12.06
C LEU A 60 14.99 3.70 12.81
N PRO A 61 15.82 4.45 12.08
CA PRO A 61 16.71 5.44 12.68
C PRO A 61 15.96 6.44 13.56
N GLU A 62 16.63 6.95 14.58
CA GLU A 62 16.09 8.00 15.44
C GLU A 62 15.63 9.21 14.62
N GLY A 63 14.46 9.74 14.95
CA GLY A 63 13.85 10.87 14.26
C GLY A 63 13.04 10.51 13.01
N LEU A 64 12.96 9.22 12.63
CA LEU A 64 12.10 8.75 11.55
C LEU A 64 10.93 7.94 12.08
N PHE A 65 9.76 8.12 11.45
CA PHE A 65 8.53 7.44 11.85
C PHE A 65 7.81 6.88 10.62
N LEU A 66 7.10 5.76 10.82
CA LEU A 66 6.15 5.25 9.84
C LEU A 66 4.89 6.11 9.86
N ARG A 67 4.39 6.41 8.67
CA ARG A 67 3.05 6.95 8.43
C ARG A 67 2.27 5.97 7.58
N VAL A 68 1.08 5.58 8.04
CA VAL A 68 0.16 4.75 7.26
C VAL A 68 -0.73 5.65 6.41
N TRP A 69 -0.73 5.41 5.09
CA TRP A 69 -1.54 6.12 4.10
C TRP A 69 -2.84 5.38 3.77
N ASP A 70 -2.81 4.04 3.78
CA ASP A 70 -4.00 3.18 3.63
C ASP A 70 -3.79 1.86 4.37
N ALA A 71 -4.89 1.24 4.82
CA ALA A 71 -4.86 0.01 5.57
C ALA A 71 -6.05 -0.88 5.19
N TRP A 72 -6.92 -1.26 6.14
CA TRP A 72 -8.13 -1.98 5.79
C TRP A 72 -9.01 -1.13 4.88
N ARG A 73 -9.36 -1.71 3.74
CA ARG A 73 -10.14 -1.06 2.71
C ARG A 73 -11.50 -1.75 2.60
N PRO A 74 -12.63 -1.04 2.85
CA PRO A 74 -13.95 -1.57 2.57
C PRO A 74 -14.07 -2.00 1.10
N PHE A 75 -14.82 -3.07 0.85
CA PHE A 75 -15.03 -3.55 -0.52
C PHE A 75 -15.57 -2.46 -1.46
N ALA A 76 -16.50 -1.64 -0.96
CA ALA A 76 -17.05 -0.51 -1.72
C ALA A 76 -15.97 0.52 -2.15
N LEU A 77 -14.93 0.74 -1.32
CA LEU A 77 -13.80 1.56 -1.73
C LEU A 77 -12.97 0.87 -2.79
N GLN A 78 -12.73 -0.43 -2.68
CA GLN A 78 -11.99 -1.17 -3.70
C GLN A 78 -12.70 -1.13 -5.06
N GLU A 79 -14.04 -1.21 -5.09
CA GLU A 79 -14.83 -1.03 -6.31
C GLU A 79 -14.69 0.40 -6.87
N GLU A 80 -14.80 1.40 -6.01
CA GLU A 80 -14.65 2.81 -6.39
C GLU A 80 -13.26 3.06 -7.02
N LEU A 81 -12.19 2.59 -6.39
CA LEU A 81 -10.83 2.74 -6.88
C LEU A 81 -10.63 2.05 -8.23
N TYR A 82 -11.13 0.82 -8.37
CA TYR A 82 -11.05 0.10 -9.63
C TYR A 82 -11.71 0.87 -10.78
N HIS A 83 -12.84 1.51 -10.54
CA HIS A 83 -13.55 2.29 -11.56
C HIS A 83 -12.88 3.65 -11.82
N VAL A 84 -12.54 4.39 -10.78
CA VAL A 84 -11.96 5.74 -10.91
C VAL A 84 -10.56 5.66 -11.51
N TYR A 85 -9.69 4.86 -10.95
CA TYR A 85 -8.32 4.71 -11.45
C TYR A 85 -8.26 3.92 -12.74
N GLY A 86 -9.11 2.91 -12.90
CA GLY A 86 -9.22 2.18 -14.15
C GLY A 86 -9.51 3.09 -15.33
N ALA A 87 -10.43 4.04 -15.18
CA ALA A 87 -10.71 5.03 -16.22
C ALA A 87 -9.48 5.88 -16.55
N GLN A 88 -8.75 6.36 -15.53
CA GLN A 88 -7.54 7.17 -15.71
C GLN A 88 -6.40 6.38 -16.39
N ILE A 89 -6.20 5.13 -15.98
CA ILE A 89 -5.19 4.24 -16.57
C ILE A 89 -5.47 4.01 -18.04
N LEU A 90 -6.71 3.68 -18.39
CA LEU A 90 -7.11 3.42 -19.76
C LEU A 90 -6.99 4.66 -20.64
N GLU A 91 -7.31 5.85 -20.13
CA GLU A 91 -7.12 7.10 -20.82
C GLU A 91 -5.64 7.37 -21.11
N ARG A 92 -4.78 7.25 -20.10
CA ARG A 92 -3.32 7.46 -20.22
C ARG A 92 -2.66 6.50 -21.20
N GLN A 93 -3.13 5.25 -21.25
CA GLN A 93 -2.59 4.22 -22.13
C GLN A 93 -3.26 4.19 -23.51
N GLY A 94 -4.27 5.04 -23.76
CA GLY A 94 -5.00 5.07 -25.03
C GLY A 94 -5.88 3.84 -25.25
N LEU A 95 -6.25 3.12 -24.18
CA LEU A 95 -6.99 1.86 -24.21
C LEU A 95 -8.50 2.02 -23.96
N THR A 96 -9.04 3.23 -24.03
CA THR A 96 -10.48 3.49 -23.79
C THR A 96 -11.41 2.72 -24.72
N ASN A 97 -10.96 2.41 -25.95
CA ASN A 97 -11.71 1.64 -26.95
C ASN A 97 -11.20 0.19 -27.13
N ALA A 98 -10.29 -0.27 -26.27
CA ALA A 98 -9.75 -1.63 -26.32
C ALA A 98 -10.80 -2.68 -25.92
N SER A 99 -10.50 -3.95 -26.14
CA SER A 99 -11.34 -5.07 -25.69
C SER A 99 -11.47 -5.10 -24.16
N PHE A 100 -12.44 -5.86 -23.67
CA PHE A 100 -12.63 -6.02 -22.21
C PHE A 100 -11.39 -6.62 -21.56
N GLU A 101 -10.81 -7.63 -22.20
CA GLU A 101 -9.63 -8.35 -21.69
C GLU A 101 -8.40 -7.43 -21.62
N GLU A 102 -8.15 -6.62 -22.66
CA GLU A 102 -7.04 -5.66 -22.66
C GLU A 102 -7.21 -4.59 -21.58
N LYS A 103 -8.42 -4.06 -21.41
CA LYS A 103 -8.73 -3.10 -20.34
C LYS A 103 -8.49 -3.71 -18.96
N GLN A 104 -9.00 -4.92 -18.73
CA GLN A 104 -8.84 -5.61 -17.46
C GLN A 104 -7.35 -5.88 -17.15
N GLN A 105 -6.58 -6.31 -18.16
CA GLN A 105 -5.15 -6.53 -18.02
C GLN A 105 -4.41 -5.25 -17.67
N ALA A 106 -4.71 -4.14 -18.36
CA ALA A 106 -4.07 -2.85 -18.10
C ALA A 106 -4.36 -2.34 -16.69
N ILE A 107 -5.62 -2.42 -16.23
CA ILE A 107 -6.02 -1.94 -14.91
C ILE A 107 -5.41 -2.82 -13.82
N SER A 108 -5.39 -4.15 -13.99
CA SER A 108 -4.94 -5.09 -12.97
C SER A 108 -3.45 -5.01 -12.67
N GLN A 109 -2.67 -4.30 -13.49
CA GLN A 109 -1.27 -4.00 -13.19
C GLN A 109 -1.11 -3.03 -12.00
N PHE A 110 -2.11 -2.20 -11.75
CA PHE A 110 -2.04 -1.15 -10.74
C PHE A 110 -3.13 -1.25 -9.67
N VAL A 111 -4.30 -1.77 -10.03
CA VAL A 111 -5.45 -1.83 -9.14
C VAL A 111 -6.03 -3.24 -9.13
N SER A 112 -6.00 -3.88 -7.97
CA SER A 112 -6.57 -5.22 -7.80
C SER A 112 -8.06 -5.24 -8.13
N LEU A 113 -8.48 -6.24 -8.91
CA LEU A 113 -9.89 -6.45 -9.25
C LEU A 113 -10.73 -6.62 -7.97
N PRO A 114 -11.82 -5.88 -7.81
CA PRO A 114 -12.74 -6.07 -6.70
C PRO A 114 -13.43 -7.44 -6.84
N ARG A 115 -13.09 -8.36 -5.96
CA ARG A 115 -13.65 -9.71 -5.91
C ARG A 115 -14.34 -9.91 -4.58
N PRO A 116 -15.65 -10.14 -4.56
CA PRO A 116 -16.38 -10.42 -3.33
C PRO A 116 -16.11 -11.84 -2.81
N GLU A 117 -15.55 -12.71 -3.67
CA GLU A 117 -15.26 -14.10 -3.30
C GLU A 117 -14.16 -14.17 -2.25
N ARG A 118 -14.37 -14.96 -1.22
CA ARG A 118 -13.42 -15.16 -0.13
C ARG A 118 -12.11 -15.85 -0.54
N ASP A 119 -12.07 -16.45 -1.73
CA ASP A 119 -10.93 -17.27 -2.14
C ASP A 119 -9.72 -16.46 -2.61
N TYR A 120 -9.95 -15.22 -3.13
CA TYR A 120 -8.89 -14.31 -3.61
C TYR A 120 -9.29 -12.85 -3.40
N PRO A 121 -9.49 -12.40 -2.14
CA PRO A 121 -9.85 -11.01 -1.89
C PRO A 121 -8.67 -10.08 -2.19
N PRO A 122 -8.92 -8.83 -2.58
CA PRO A 122 -7.89 -7.81 -2.57
C PRO A 122 -7.25 -7.70 -1.18
N LEU A 123 -5.93 -7.59 -1.12
CA LEU A 123 -5.20 -7.74 0.14
C LEU A 123 -5.61 -6.73 1.21
N HIS A 124 -5.84 -5.47 0.82
CA HIS A 124 -6.32 -4.43 1.75
C HIS A 124 -7.68 -4.75 2.35
N THR A 125 -8.59 -5.41 1.60
CA THR A 125 -9.91 -5.78 2.14
C THR A 125 -9.82 -6.82 3.26
N THR A 126 -8.72 -7.53 3.38
CA THR A 126 -8.47 -8.48 4.46
C THR A 126 -7.98 -7.82 5.76
N GLY A 127 -7.49 -6.58 5.67
CA GLY A 127 -6.75 -5.90 6.75
C GLY A 127 -5.32 -6.40 6.92
N GLY A 128 -4.83 -7.17 5.93
CA GLY A 128 -3.49 -7.75 5.91
C GLY A 128 -2.46 -6.95 5.12
N ALA A 129 -2.85 -5.87 4.47
CA ALA A 129 -1.97 -4.99 3.71
C ALA A 129 -2.06 -3.55 4.21
N VAL A 130 -0.97 -2.83 4.04
CA VAL A 130 -0.84 -1.40 4.38
C VAL A 130 0.01 -0.68 3.35
N ASP A 131 -0.35 0.57 3.04
CA ASP A 131 0.50 1.50 2.32
C ASP A 131 1.15 2.44 3.33
N VAL A 132 2.47 2.56 3.28
CA VAL A 132 3.24 3.31 4.26
C VAL A 132 4.26 4.23 3.60
N THR A 133 4.57 5.32 4.29
CA THR A 133 5.70 6.20 4.00
C THR A 133 6.49 6.49 5.25
N LEU A 134 7.56 7.28 5.11
CA LEU A 134 8.36 7.78 6.23
C LEU A 134 8.13 9.26 6.43
N ILE A 135 8.12 9.67 7.69
CA ILE A 135 8.09 11.08 8.10
C ILE A 135 9.25 11.37 9.05
N ASP A 136 9.66 12.65 9.09
CA ASP A 136 10.60 13.16 10.09
C ASP A 136 9.90 13.48 11.43
N ALA A 137 10.66 13.92 12.41
CA ALA A 137 10.16 14.30 13.73
C ALA A 137 9.23 15.54 13.70
N LEU A 138 9.21 16.30 12.63
CA LEU A 138 8.31 17.45 12.44
C LEU A 138 7.03 17.04 11.71
N GLY A 139 6.91 15.78 11.27
CA GLY A 139 5.76 15.24 10.53
C GLY A 139 5.84 15.49 9.03
N ASN A 140 6.97 15.94 8.49
CA ASN A 140 7.15 16.09 7.05
C ASN A 140 7.41 14.74 6.42
N GLU A 141 6.72 14.43 5.30
CA GLU A 141 6.98 13.22 4.53
C GLU A 141 8.33 13.29 3.83
N LEU A 142 9.07 12.18 3.87
CA LEU A 142 10.29 12.03 3.10
C LEU A 142 9.93 11.77 1.63
N ASP A 143 10.77 12.30 0.73
CA ASP A 143 10.59 12.07 -0.70
C ASP A 143 10.85 10.59 -1.04
N MET A 144 9.80 9.88 -1.46
CA MET A 144 9.85 8.49 -1.92
C MET A 144 9.98 8.39 -3.45
N GLY A 145 10.17 9.52 -4.13
CA GLY A 145 10.30 9.62 -5.58
C GLY A 145 8.99 9.68 -6.35
N THR A 146 7.88 9.36 -5.71
CA THR A 146 6.53 9.44 -6.30
C THR A 146 5.51 9.81 -5.25
N ALA A 147 4.44 10.47 -5.68
CA ALA A 147 3.28 10.68 -4.83
C ALA A 147 2.53 9.37 -4.57
N PHE A 148 1.67 9.37 -3.55
CA PHE A 148 0.74 8.28 -3.28
C PHE A 148 -0.10 7.96 -4.53
N ASP A 149 -0.29 6.67 -4.83
CA ASP A 149 -1.02 6.17 -6.00
C ASP A 149 -0.53 6.73 -7.34
N SER A 150 0.77 6.97 -7.46
CA SER A 150 1.37 7.32 -8.74
C SER A 150 1.49 6.08 -9.62
N PHE A 151 0.70 6.01 -10.69
CA PHE A 151 0.74 4.92 -11.67
C PHE A 151 1.87 5.15 -12.69
N SER A 152 3.12 5.04 -12.24
CA SER A 152 4.31 5.21 -13.05
C SER A 152 5.33 4.12 -12.76
N GLU A 153 6.25 3.88 -13.67
CA GLU A 153 7.34 2.92 -13.47
C GLU A 153 8.20 3.26 -12.23
N LYS A 154 8.31 4.54 -11.90
CA LYS A 154 9.02 5.01 -10.69
C LYS A 154 8.37 4.55 -9.38
N SER A 155 7.10 4.16 -9.41
CA SER A 155 6.40 3.66 -8.21
C SER A 155 6.86 2.25 -7.84
N ALA A 156 7.39 1.49 -8.79
CA ALA A 156 7.90 0.15 -8.53
C ALA A 156 9.05 0.19 -7.53
N SER A 157 9.03 -0.69 -6.54
CA SER A 157 10.04 -0.72 -5.46
C SER A 157 11.46 -0.94 -5.97
N TYR A 158 11.62 -1.67 -7.09
CA TYR A 158 12.91 -1.96 -7.69
C TYR A 158 13.43 -0.86 -8.62
N PHE A 159 12.62 0.12 -9.02
CA PHE A 159 13.02 1.15 -10.00
C PHE A 159 14.32 1.82 -9.61
N TYR A 160 14.45 2.26 -8.37
CA TYR A 160 15.65 2.94 -7.87
C TYR A 160 16.80 1.99 -7.50
N GLU A 161 16.58 0.67 -7.48
CA GLU A 161 17.66 -0.31 -7.24
C GLU A 161 18.63 -0.38 -8.44
N HIS A 162 18.15 -0.11 -9.64
CA HIS A 162 18.89 -0.30 -10.89
C HIS A 162 19.35 0.99 -11.57
N GLU A 163 18.85 2.15 -11.19
CA GLU A 163 19.26 3.40 -11.81
C GLU A 163 20.45 4.06 -11.11
N GLN A 164 21.49 4.38 -11.92
CA GLN A 164 22.60 5.25 -11.51
C GLN A 164 22.23 6.73 -11.73
N THR A 165 21.04 7.13 -11.34
CA THR A 165 20.59 8.53 -11.44
C THR A 165 20.99 9.29 -10.18
N GLY A 166 21.03 10.63 -10.26
CA GLY A 166 21.36 11.52 -9.13
C GLY A 166 20.33 11.53 -7.98
N GLU A 167 19.44 10.53 -7.95
CA GLU A 167 18.39 10.37 -6.94
C GLU A 167 18.84 9.44 -5.80
N GLU A 168 20.08 9.61 -5.33
CA GLU A 168 20.70 8.76 -4.31
C GLU A 168 19.93 8.79 -2.99
N GLU A 169 19.38 9.94 -2.61
CA GLU A 169 18.61 10.10 -1.37
C GLU A 169 17.31 9.28 -1.41
N ILE A 170 16.56 9.36 -2.50
CA ILE A 170 15.33 8.59 -2.69
C ILE A 170 15.63 7.10 -2.66
N ARG A 171 16.69 6.68 -3.34
CA ARG A 171 17.15 5.30 -3.33
C ARG A 171 17.48 4.81 -1.93
N ASN A 172 18.18 5.62 -1.15
CA ASN A 172 18.54 5.29 0.22
C ASN A 172 17.32 5.15 1.12
N ILE A 173 16.31 5.99 0.95
CA ILE A 173 15.05 5.94 1.70
C ILE A 173 14.27 4.69 1.33
N LYS A 174 14.06 4.41 0.04
CA LYS A 174 13.36 3.19 -0.43
C LYS A 174 14.09 1.92 -0.02
N ASN A 175 15.42 1.89 -0.10
CA ASN A 175 16.21 0.74 0.33
C ASN A 175 16.05 0.48 1.84
N ARG A 176 15.92 1.53 2.66
CA ARG A 176 15.65 1.35 4.10
C ARG A 176 14.32 0.66 4.34
N LEU A 177 13.25 1.09 3.66
CA LEU A 177 11.95 0.41 3.75
C LEU A 177 12.01 -1.01 3.23
N SER A 178 12.69 -1.24 2.09
CA SER A 178 12.82 -2.56 1.47
C SER A 178 13.58 -3.57 2.34
N VAL A 179 14.47 -3.11 3.21
CA VAL A 179 15.19 -3.96 4.17
C VAL A 179 14.40 -4.14 5.46
N MET A 180 13.84 -3.08 5.97
CA MET A 180 13.16 -3.04 7.27
C MET A 180 11.84 -3.82 7.26
N LEU A 181 11.00 -3.63 6.24
CA LEU A 181 9.70 -4.29 6.18
C LEU A 181 9.81 -5.82 6.09
N PRO A 182 10.69 -6.42 5.26
CA PRO A 182 10.91 -7.87 5.30
C PRO A 182 11.51 -8.38 6.61
N ALA A 183 12.34 -7.59 7.29
CA ALA A 183 12.88 -7.96 8.60
C ALA A 183 11.78 -8.04 9.68
N ALA A 184 10.70 -7.26 9.51
CA ALA A 184 9.48 -7.35 10.31
C ALA A 184 8.43 -8.31 9.69
N ASP A 185 8.85 -9.25 8.83
CA ASP A 185 8.00 -10.24 8.15
C ASP A 185 6.93 -9.65 7.21
N PHE A 186 7.10 -8.44 6.72
CA PHE A 186 6.28 -7.94 5.62
C PHE A 186 6.79 -8.44 4.28
N VAL A 187 5.86 -8.76 3.39
CA VAL A 187 6.16 -8.96 1.97
C VAL A 187 5.98 -7.63 1.27
N VAL A 188 7.06 -7.08 0.75
CA VAL A 188 7.01 -5.88 -0.10
C VAL A 188 6.61 -6.32 -1.49
N PHE A 189 5.49 -5.79 -2.00
CA PHE A 189 5.10 -6.03 -3.39
C PHE A 189 6.08 -5.31 -4.31
N ARG A 190 6.70 -6.09 -5.18
CA ARG A 190 7.56 -5.62 -6.26
C ARG A 190 6.78 -5.81 -7.56
N GLU A 191 5.99 -4.83 -7.92
CA GLU A 191 5.31 -4.78 -9.22
C GLU A 191 6.16 -4.02 -10.23
#